data_3af7558cf24dab1773ce6afd1ec37f48
#
_entry.id   3af7558cf24dab1773ce6afd1ec37f48
#
_cell.length_a   1.000
_cell.length_b   1.000
_cell.length_c   1.000
_cell.angle_alpha   90.00
_cell.angle_beta   90.00
_cell.angle_gamma   90.00
#
_symmetry.space_group_name_H-M   'P 1'
#
loop_
_entity.id
_entity.type
_entity.pdbx_description
1 polymer ?
#
loop_
_entity_poly.entity_id
_entity_poly.type
_entity_poly.pdbx_seq_one_letter_code
_entity_poly.pdbx_strand_id
1 'polypeptide(L)'
;MSGATPYFQFPGTAREALARYQQIFGGELKTWTYADFGRTDGPADAIAHGTLDGLISVYGADAAEGEDAFTSTGFFLSVLGGGDAETSHRWFDALSEGGTVLDPLQERPWKGWDGQVRDRFGVTWLIGYEPAEG
;
A
#
# COMPACT_ATOMS: atom_id res chain seq x y z
N MET A 1 -1.74 8.38 18.30
CA MET A 1 -2.59 8.86 17.23
C MET A 1 -3.76 7.92 17.00
N SER A 2 -4.94 8.42 17.11
CA SER A 2 -6.13 7.62 16.84
C SER A 2 -6.77 8.08 15.54
N GLY A 3 -7.35 7.16 14.83
CA GLY A 3 -7.98 7.39 13.55
C GLY A 3 -8.07 6.09 12.79
N ALA A 4 -8.86 6.07 11.75
CA ALA A 4 -8.98 4.87 10.93
C ALA A 4 -7.72 4.69 10.09
N THR A 5 -7.18 3.48 10.10
CA THR A 5 -6.02 3.11 9.29
C THR A 5 -6.37 1.85 8.50
N PRO A 6 -6.08 1.80 7.20
CA PRO A 6 -6.28 0.59 6.42
C PRO A 6 -5.49 -0.56 7.03
N TYR A 7 -6.18 -1.69 7.22
CA TYR A 7 -5.59 -2.92 7.75
C TYR A 7 -5.88 -4.05 6.78
N PHE A 8 -4.83 -4.67 6.25
CA PHE A 8 -4.98 -5.72 5.25
C PHE A 8 -4.65 -7.07 5.87
N GLN A 9 -5.44 -8.10 5.51
CA GLN A 9 -5.05 -9.48 5.76
C GLN A 9 -4.53 -10.06 4.45
N PHE A 10 -3.22 -10.13 4.31
CA PHE A 10 -2.61 -10.61 3.07
C PHE A 10 -2.58 -12.13 3.03
N PRO A 11 -2.60 -12.73 1.84
CA PRO A 11 -2.49 -14.19 1.68
C PRO A 11 -1.02 -14.64 1.74
N GLY A 12 -0.35 -14.43 2.87
CA GLY A 12 1.05 -14.83 3.08
C GLY A 12 2.08 -13.83 2.56
N THR A 13 1.65 -12.64 2.14
CA THR A 13 2.53 -11.65 1.50
C THR A 13 2.71 -10.38 2.33
N ALA A 14 2.30 -10.39 3.61
CA ALA A 14 2.32 -9.17 4.42
C ALA A 14 3.73 -8.58 4.55
N ARG A 15 4.73 -9.40 4.85
CA ARG A 15 6.12 -8.94 4.99
C ARG A 15 6.61 -8.25 3.72
N GLU A 16 6.39 -8.90 2.58
CA GLU A 16 6.82 -8.40 1.28
C GLU A 16 6.08 -7.11 0.91
N ALA A 17 4.76 -7.08 1.11
CA ALA A 17 3.95 -5.92 0.78
C ALA A 17 4.35 -4.70 1.61
N LEU A 18 4.42 -4.84 2.93
CA LEU A 18 4.76 -3.73 3.81
C LEU A 18 6.18 -3.23 3.58
N ALA A 19 7.13 -4.13 3.33
CA ALA A 19 8.50 -3.75 3.01
C ALA A 19 8.55 -2.98 1.69
N ARG A 20 7.77 -3.40 0.70
CA ARG A 20 7.72 -2.71 -0.59
C ARG A 20 7.15 -1.31 -0.45
N TYR A 21 6.07 -1.14 0.32
CA TYR A 21 5.51 0.18 0.55
C TYR A 21 6.49 1.10 1.30
N GLN A 22 7.26 0.54 2.22
CA GLN A 22 8.33 1.29 2.89
C GLN A 22 9.39 1.75 1.89
N GLN A 23 9.79 0.89 0.96
CA GLN A 23 10.77 1.25 -0.07
C GLN A 23 10.26 2.39 -0.96
N ILE A 24 8.97 2.38 -1.28
CA ILE A 24 8.38 3.38 -2.18
C ILE A 24 8.13 4.70 -1.46
N PHE A 25 7.50 4.65 -0.29
CA PHE A 25 6.98 5.84 0.39
C PHE A 25 7.80 6.25 1.62
N GLY A 26 8.72 5.40 2.07
CA GLY A 26 9.42 5.63 3.33
C GLY A 26 8.54 5.30 4.53
N GLY A 27 9.00 5.71 5.70
CA GLY A 27 8.27 5.50 6.94
C GLY A 27 8.92 4.46 7.84
N GLU A 28 8.31 4.26 9.00
CA GLU A 28 8.78 3.32 10.01
C GLU A 28 7.96 2.04 9.95
N LEU A 29 8.64 0.93 9.69
CA LEU A 29 8.02 -0.40 9.59
C LEU A 29 8.35 -1.21 10.85
N LYS A 30 7.31 -1.73 11.51
CA LYS A 30 7.46 -2.66 12.63
C LYS A 30 6.63 -3.89 12.33
N THR A 31 7.17 -5.06 12.63
CA THR A 31 6.49 -6.33 12.40
C THR A 31 6.65 -7.26 13.59
N TRP A 32 5.61 -8.06 13.83
CA TRP A 32 5.60 -9.11 14.83
C TRP A 32 5.12 -10.39 14.14
N THR A 33 5.79 -11.49 14.44
CA THR A 33 5.47 -12.78 13.82
C THR A 33 4.39 -13.52 14.61
N TYR A 34 3.85 -14.58 14.00
CA TYR A 34 2.97 -15.50 14.72
C TYR A 34 3.66 -16.08 15.94
N ALA A 35 4.94 -16.46 15.81
CA ALA A 35 5.72 -16.98 16.94
C ALA A 35 5.82 -15.95 18.07
N ASP A 36 6.02 -14.66 17.75
CA ASP A 36 6.09 -13.59 18.74
C ASP A 36 4.81 -13.50 19.59
N PHE A 37 3.66 -13.82 18.99
CA PHE A 37 2.35 -13.76 19.65
C PHE A 37 1.90 -15.12 20.18
N GLY A 38 2.74 -16.15 20.08
CA GLY A 38 2.38 -17.49 20.54
C GLY A 38 1.29 -18.16 19.70
N ARG A 39 1.12 -17.71 18.44
CA ARG A 39 0.10 -18.25 17.55
C ARG A 39 0.61 -19.48 16.81
N THR A 40 -0.28 -20.48 16.70
CA THR A 40 0.01 -21.74 16.02
C THR A 40 -0.91 -22.00 14.83
N ASP A 41 -1.73 -21.02 14.45
CA ASP A 41 -2.69 -21.14 13.36
C ASP A 41 -2.11 -20.67 12.01
N GLY A 42 -0.80 -20.72 11.87
CA GLY A 42 -0.08 -20.42 10.64
C GLY A 42 1.42 -20.63 10.83
N PRO A 43 2.22 -20.36 9.80
CA PRO A 43 3.68 -20.48 9.90
C PRO A 43 4.24 -19.56 11.00
N ALA A 44 5.26 -20.03 11.72
CA ALA A 44 5.84 -19.29 12.83
C ALA A 44 6.39 -17.92 12.42
N ASP A 45 6.90 -17.81 11.20
CA ASP A 45 7.47 -16.57 10.65
C ASP A 45 6.48 -15.70 9.89
N ALA A 46 5.22 -16.12 9.78
CA ALA A 46 4.17 -15.28 9.19
C ALA A 46 3.98 -14.02 10.05
N ILE A 47 3.48 -12.96 9.44
CA ILE A 47 3.27 -11.68 10.14
C ILE A 47 1.92 -11.71 10.84
N ALA A 48 1.96 -11.63 12.16
CA ALA A 48 0.76 -11.53 12.99
C ALA A 48 0.27 -10.08 13.06
N HIS A 49 1.17 -9.12 12.97
CA HIS A 49 0.85 -7.70 13.00
C HIS A 49 2.01 -6.90 12.42
N GLY A 50 1.72 -6.04 11.48
CA GLY A 50 2.71 -5.13 10.90
C GLY A 50 2.14 -3.72 10.82
N THR A 51 3.00 -2.73 11.09
CA THR A 51 2.62 -1.33 10.99
C THR A 51 3.65 -0.57 10.15
N LEU A 52 3.16 0.20 9.20
CA LEU A 52 3.97 1.16 8.46
C LEU A 52 3.37 2.53 8.68
N ASP A 53 4.14 3.42 9.30
CA ASP A 53 3.73 4.78 9.58
C ASP A 53 4.70 5.77 8.97
N GLY A 54 4.18 6.74 8.25
CA GLY A 54 4.96 7.78 7.59
C GLY A 54 4.05 8.65 6.75
N LEU A 55 4.49 8.98 5.54
CA LEU A 55 3.65 9.70 4.58
C LEU A 55 2.33 8.95 4.36
N ILE A 56 2.42 7.62 4.27
CA ILE A 56 1.24 6.76 4.30
C ILE A 56 1.24 5.98 5.61
N SER A 57 0.06 5.58 6.06
CA SER A 57 -0.09 4.63 7.16
C SER A 57 -0.86 3.42 6.65
N VAL A 58 -0.21 2.27 6.67
CA VAL A 58 -0.78 1.00 6.21
C VAL A 58 -0.37 -0.08 7.20
N TYR A 59 -1.34 -0.79 7.72
CA TYR A 59 -1.12 -1.89 8.65
C TYR A 59 -1.59 -3.19 8.01
N GLY A 60 -1.05 -4.29 8.47
CA GLY A 60 -1.47 -5.56 7.91
C GLY A 60 -0.89 -6.76 8.63
N ALA A 61 -1.43 -7.91 8.27
CA ALA A 61 -1.03 -9.21 8.78
C ALA A 61 -1.22 -10.24 7.68
N ASP A 62 -0.65 -11.43 7.87
CA ASP A 62 -0.97 -12.57 7.04
C ASP A 62 -2.26 -13.19 7.56
N ALA A 63 -3.18 -13.50 6.67
CA ALA A 63 -4.42 -14.19 7.03
C ALA A 63 -4.07 -15.57 7.59
N ALA A 64 -4.66 -15.90 8.75
CA ALA A 64 -4.52 -17.22 9.33
C ALA A 64 -5.39 -18.23 8.59
N GLU A 65 -5.19 -19.50 8.90
CA GLU A 65 -6.05 -20.55 8.36
C GLU A 65 -7.51 -20.26 8.75
N GLY A 66 -8.39 -20.26 7.76
CA GLY A 66 -9.80 -19.97 7.96
C GLY A 66 -10.17 -18.49 7.98
N GLU A 67 -9.20 -17.60 7.94
CA GLU A 67 -9.46 -16.17 7.82
C GLU A 67 -9.51 -15.73 6.35
N ASP A 68 -10.29 -14.70 6.05
CA ASP A 68 -10.39 -14.16 4.70
C ASP A 68 -9.14 -13.34 4.36
N ALA A 69 -8.54 -13.63 3.22
CA ALA A 69 -7.48 -12.82 2.69
C ALA A 69 -8.05 -11.62 1.92
N PHE A 70 -7.26 -10.55 1.83
CA PHE A 70 -7.66 -9.32 1.17
C PHE A 70 -7.94 -9.55 -0.31
N THR A 71 -9.11 -9.09 -0.74
CA THR A 71 -9.46 -8.87 -2.13
C THR A 71 -10.21 -7.54 -2.21
N SER A 72 -10.09 -6.80 -3.32
CA SER A 72 -10.74 -5.51 -3.40
C SER A 72 -11.12 -5.13 -4.81
N THR A 73 -12.31 -4.57 -4.93
CA THR A 73 -12.75 -3.83 -6.11
C THR A 73 -13.45 -2.56 -5.64
N GLY A 74 -13.24 -1.45 -6.35
CA GLY A 74 -13.89 -0.20 -6.02
C GLY A 74 -13.35 0.52 -4.78
N PHE A 75 -12.19 0.08 -4.27
CA PHE A 75 -11.54 0.69 -3.12
C PHE A 75 -10.13 1.10 -3.50
N PHE A 76 -9.78 2.34 -3.25
CA PHE A 76 -8.45 2.88 -3.55
C PHE A 76 -7.82 3.46 -2.30
N LEU A 77 -6.50 3.29 -2.17
CA LEU A 77 -5.72 4.16 -1.30
C LEU A 77 -5.25 5.33 -2.15
N SER A 78 -5.53 6.55 -1.70
CA SER A 78 -5.20 7.72 -2.49
C SER A 78 -4.06 8.51 -1.84
N VAL A 79 -3.08 8.89 -2.66
CA VAL A 79 -2.02 9.80 -2.28
C VAL A 79 -2.09 10.95 -3.27
N LEU A 80 -2.90 11.94 -2.92
CA LEU A 80 -3.18 13.09 -3.77
C LEU A 80 -2.48 14.31 -3.17
N GLY A 81 -1.46 14.81 -3.89
CA GLY A 81 -0.68 15.94 -3.41
C GLY A 81 0.34 15.60 -2.35
N GLY A 82 0.69 14.32 -2.18
CA GLY A 82 1.68 13.89 -1.20
C GLY A 82 3.12 14.15 -1.63
N GLY A 83 3.36 14.42 -2.91
CA GLY A 83 4.68 14.70 -3.45
C GLY A 83 4.58 15.59 -4.69
N ASP A 84 5.74 16.05 -5.16
CA ASP A 84 5.80 16.80 -6.42
C ASP A 84 5.59 15.88 -7.63
N ALA A 85 5.64 16.46 -8.83
CA ALA A 85 5.43 15.72 -10.08
C ALA A 85 6.40 14.55 -10.21
N GLU A 86 7.70 14.81 -10.07
CA GLU A 86 8.73 13.79 -10.22
C GLU A 86 8.54 12.66 -9.23
N THR A 87 8.29 12.98 -7.97
CA THR A 87 8.07 12.00 -6.91
C THR A 87 6.81 11.17 -7.17
N SER A 88 5.73 11.83 -7.58
CA SER A 88 4.45 11.14 -7.85
C SER A 88 4.57 10.17 -9.02
N HIS A 89 5.26 10.55 -10.09
CA HIS A 89 5.52 9.63 -11.21
C HIS A 89 6.39 8.45 -10.77
N ARG A 90 7.38 8.70 -9.92
CA ARG A 90 8.25 7.65 -9.41
C ARG A 90 7.47 6.65 -8.56
N TRP A 91 6.58 7.12 -7.69
CA TRP A 91 5.70 6.25 -6.91
C TRP A 91 4.81 5.40 -7.81
N PHE A 92 4.20 6.04 -8.80
CA PHE A 92 3.30 5.36 -9.72
C PHE A 92 4.03 4.24 -10.47
N ASP A 93 5.21 4.54 -11.00
CA ASP A 93 6.01 3.57 -11.72
C ASP A 93 6.42 2.40 -10.82
N ALA A 94 6.84 2.69 -9.59
CA ALA A 94 7.23 1.65 -8.64
C ALA A 94 6.06 0.75 -8.27
N LEU A 95 4.88 1.31 -8.04
CA LEU A 95 3.67 0.53 -7.74
C LEU A 95 3.23 -0.33 -8.92
N SER A 96 3.53 0.11 -10.14
CA SER A 96 3.13 -0.62 -11.34
C SER A 96 3.99 -1.87 -11.60
N GLU A 97 5.15 -1.98 -10.96
CA GLU A 97 6.01 -3.15 -11.13
C GLU A 97 5.34 -4.41 -10.63
N GLY A 98 5.13 -5.37 -11.52
CA GLY A 98 4.41 -6.61 -11.20
C GLY A 98 2.91 -6.43 -11.04
N GLY A 99 2.41 -5.22 -11.23
CA GLY A 99 1.01 -4.88 -11.12
C GLY A 99 0.37 -4.54 -12.45
N THR A 100 -0.73 -3.80 -12.40
CA THR A 100 -1.50 -3.43 -13.59
C THR A 100 -1.86 -1.95 -13.52
N VAL A 101 -1.49 -1.20 -14.55
CA VAL A 101 -1.94 0.19 -14.68
C VAL A 101 -3.39 0.16 -15.15
N LEU A 102 -4.29 0.70 -14.33
CA LEU A 102 -5.72 0.77 -14.66
C LEU A 102 -6.04 2.04 -15.45
N ASP A 103 -5.38 3.14 -15.09
CA ASP A 103 -5.55 4.42 -15.74
C ASP A 103 -4.21 5.16 -15.63
N PRO A 104 -3.52 5.43 -16.75
CA PRO A 104 -2.20 6.05 -16.68
C PRO A 104 -2.20 7.38 -15.95
N LEU A 105 -1.10 7.67 -15.26
CA LEU A 105 -0.90 8.98 -14.64
C LEU A 105 -0.80 10.04 -15.73
N GLN A 106 -1.78 10.93 -15.82
CA GLN A 106 -1.94 11.84 -16.93
C GLN A 106 -2.62 13.13 -16.49
N GLU A 107 -2.41 14.19 -17.26
CA GLU A 107 -3.06 15.47 -17.03
C GLU A 107 -4.54 15.35 -17.34
N ARG A 108 -5.36 15.93 -16.45
CA ARG A 108 -6.81 15.98 -16.60
C ARG A 108 -7.25 17.34 -17.13
N PRO A 109 -8.51 17.46 -17.64
CA PRO A 109 -9.01 18.75 -18.12
C PRO A 109 -8.95 19.89 -17.11
N TRP A 110 -9.01 19.57 -15.82
CA TRP A 110 -8.94 20.56 -14.73
C TRP A 110 -7.51 20.88 -14.32
N LYS A 111 -6.50 20.41 -15.09
CA LYS A 111 -5.06 20.64 -14.92
C LYS A 111 -4.38 19.81 -13.84
N GLY A 112 -5.12 19.11 -13.00
CA GLY A 112 -4.54 18.15 -12.08
C GLY A 112 -4.05 16.92 -12.83
N TRP A 113 -3.18 16.16 -12.19
CA TRP A 113 -2.66 14.89 -12.70
C TRP A 113 -3.08 13.78 -11.75
N ASP A 114 -3.61 12.70 -12.29
CA ASP A 114 -3.86 11.49 -11.50
C ASP A 114 -3.84 10.24 -12.36
N GLY A 115 -3.75 9.11 -11.69
CA GLY A 115 -3.78 7.81 -12.34
C GLY A 115 -4.08 6.73 -11.31
N GLN A 116 -4.44 5.55 -11.82
CA GLN A 116 -4.79 4.40 -11.00
C GLN A 116 -3.92 3.22 -11.35
N VAL A 117 -3.42 2.55 -10.33
CA VAL A 117 -2.59 1.36 -10.50
C VAL A 117 -2.96 0.35 -9.43
N ARG A 118 -3.12 -0.93 -9.83
CA ARG A 118 -3.26 -2.03 -8.89
C ARG A 118 -1.89 -2.67 -8.75
N ASP A 119 -1.35 -2.67 -7.53
CA ASP A 119 -0.04 -3.25 -7.32
C ASP A 119 -0.10 -4.77 -7.35
N ARG A 120 1.07 -5.42 -7.26
CA ARG A 120 1.15 -6.88 -7.34
C ARG A 120 0.54 -7.60 -6.14
N PHE A 121 0.19 -6.87 -5.08
CA PHE A 121 -0.46 -7.42 -3.90
C PHE A 121 -1.98 -7.23 -3.94
N GLY A 122 -2.51 -6.64 -5.01
CA GLY A 122 -3.94 -6.45 -5.19
C GLY A 122 -4.49 -5.16 -4.59
N VAL A 123 -3.62 -4.27 -4.12
CA VAL A 123 -4.04 -2.97 -3.58
C VAL A 123 -4.07 -1.96 -4.71
N THR A 124 -5.18 -1.25 -4.85
CA THR A 124 -5.33 -0.22 -5.87
C THR A 124 -5.03 1.15 -5.29
N TRP A 125 -4.19 1.90 -6.00
CA TRP A 125 -3.71 3.21 -5.61
C TRP A 125 -4.19 4.26 -6.60
N LEU A 126 -4.63 5.39 -6.06
CA LEU A 126 -4.90 6.60 -6.83
C LEU A 126 -3.80 7.60 -6.48
N ILE A 127 -2.92 7.86 -7.44
CA ILE A 127 -1.78 8.76 -7.24
C ILE A 127 -2.02 10.02 -8.06
N GLY A 128 -1.79 11.16 -7.45
CA GLY A 128 -1.98 12.40 -8.16
C GLY A 128 -1.28 13.59 -7.54
N TYR A 129 -1.22 14.65 -8.30
CA TYR A 129 -0.62 15.91 -7.87
C TYR A 129 -1.22 17.06 -8.68
N GLU A 130 -1.07 18.27 -8.14
CA GLU A 130 -1.36 19.48 -8.86
C GLU A 130 -0.04 20.01 -9.44
N PRO A 131 -0.03 20.53 -10.68
CA PRO A 131 1.18 21.13 -11.22
C PRO A 131 1.55 22.38 -10.45
N ALA A 132 2.84 22.67 -10.38
CA ALA A 132 3.30 23.91 -9.77
C ALA A 132 2.74 25.10 -10.54
N GLU A 133 2.30 26.14 -9.82
CA GLU A 133 1.88 27.38 -10.44
C GLU A 133 3.13 28.06 -11.00
N GLY A 134 3.11 28.36 -12.29
CA GLY A 134 4.24 28.93 -12.96
C GLY A 134 3.96 30.27 -13.55
#